data_14e96e0a99dfe11985682bb959623446
#
_entry.id   14e96e0a99dfe11985682bb959623446
#
_cell.length_a   1.000
_cell.length_b   1.000
_cell.length_c   1.000
_cell.angle_alpha   90.00
_cell.angle_beta   90.00
_cell.angle_gamma   90.00
#
_symmetry.space_group_name_H-M   'P 1'
#
loop_
_entity.id
_entity.type
_entity.pdbx_description
1 polymer ?
#
loop_
_entity_poly.entity_id
_entity_poly.type
_entity_poly.pdbx_seq_one_letter_code
_entity_poly.pdbx_strand_id
1 'polypeptide(L)' 'MARRYGPPLNGAKYCGNTSEMEVHDLDNEKTSCQINEIISAGHAVPFDDLETARKAGHDNCAYCIGGSTR' A
#
# COMPACT_ATOMS: atom_id res chain seq x y z
N MET A 1 4.31 -11.10 5.33
CA MET A 1 4.44 -11.38 3.89
C MET A 1 5.62 -10.64 3.31
N ALA A 2 6.16 -11.18 2.24
CA ALA A 2 7.29 -10.55 1.59
C ALA A 2 6.87 -9.37 0.73
N ARG A 3 7.75 -8.38 0.63
CA ARG A 3 7.57 -7.28 -0.29
C ARG A 3 7.64 -7.80 -1.72
N ARG A 4 7.08 -7.05 -2.64
CA ARG A 4 7.14 -7.39 -4.06
C ARG A 4 8.30 -6.65 -4.71
N TYR A 5 9.24 -7.41 -5.25
CA TYR A 5 10.47 -6.86 -5.80
C TYR A 5 10.40 -6.55 -7.30
N GLY A 6 9.33 -6.99 -7.96
CA GLY A 6 9.06 -6.61 -9.34
C GLY A 6 8.34 -5.27 -9.44
N PRO A 7 8.27 -4.70 -10.65
CA PRO A 7 7.51 -3.45 -10.83
C PRO A 7 6.03 -3.69 -10.56
N PRO A 8 5.28 -2.67 -10.13
CA PRO A 8 5.73 -1.28 -9.94
C PRO A 8 6.32 -0.99 -8.58
N LEU A 9 6.32 -1.97 -7.65
CA LEU A 9 6.67 -1.71 -6.25
C LEU A 9 8.17 -1.77 -5.99
N ASN A 10 8.90 -2.61 -6.71
CA ASN A 10 10.37 -2.65 -6.69
C ASN A 10 10.97 -2.77 -5.28
N GLY A 11 10.34 -3.55 -4.40
CA GLY A 11 10.83 -3.77 -3.05
C GLY A 11 10.46 -2.71 -2.03
N ALA A 12 9.58 -1.78 -2.39
CA ALA A 12 9.11 -0.75 -1.46
C ALA A 12 8.39 -1.37 -0.26
N LYS A 13 8.51 -0.75 0.89
CA LYS A 13 7.87 -1.22 2.12
C LYS A 13 6.36 -1.02 2.07
N TYR A 14 5.89 0.03 1.42
CA TYR A 14 4.48 0.40 1.39
C TYR A 14 3.97 0.45 -0.03
N CYS A 15 2.70 0.11 -0.18
CA CYS A 15 1.98 0.17 -1.45
C CYS A 15 0.80 1.11 -1.31
N GLY A 16 0.73 2.15 -2.13
CA GLY A 16 -0.42 3.02 -2.18
C GLY A 16 -1.42 2.52 -3.21
N ASN A 17 -2.70 2.54 -2.86
CA ASN A 17 -3.80 2.23 -3.76
C ASN A 17 -4.43 3.56 -4.18
N THR A 18 -4.16 4.00 -5.41
CA THR A 18 -4.64 5.29 -5.89
C THR A 18 -6.14 5.33 -6.09
N SER A 19 -6.78 4.18 -6.27
CA SER A 19 -8.23 4.10 -6.42
C SER A 19 -8.96 4.41 -5.11
N GLU A 20 -8.42 3.92 -3.99
CA GLU A 20 -9.01 4.09 -2.67
C GLU A 20 -8.31 5.14 -1.84
N MET A 21 -7.18 5.63 -2.30
CA MET A 21 -6.30 6.56 -1.57
C MET A 21 -5.91 6.01 -0.21
N GLU A 22 -5.51 4.74 -0.20
CA GLU A 22 -5.04 4.04 1.00
C GLU A 22 -3.62 3.53 0.80
N VAL A 23 -2.85 3.47 1.89
CA VAL A 23 -1.50 2.91 1.88
C VAL A 23 -1.49 1.61 2.70
N HIS A 24 -0.81 0.61 2.18
CA HIS A 24 -0.69 -0.71 2.80
C HIS A 24 0.75 -1.00 3.17
N ASP A 25 0.95 -1.69 4.29
CA ASP A 25 2.28 -2.14 4.74
C ASP A 25 2.55 -3.53 4.18
N LEU A 26 3.47 -3.64 3.22
CA LEU A 26 3.76 -4.90 2.58
C LEU A 26 4.48 -5.89 3.49
N ASP A 27 5.12 -5.41 4.57
CA ASP A 27 5.72 -6.27 5.58
C ASP A 27 4.68 -6.86 6.54
N ASN A 28 3.46 -6.33 6.53
CA ASN A 28 2.37 -6.80 7.38
C ASN A 28 1.08 -6.98 6.57
N GLU A 29 1.23 -7.40 5.33
CA GLU A 29 0.12 -7.56 4.40
C GLU A 29 -0.92 -8.56 4.91
N LYS A 30 -2.20 -8.20 4.76
CA LYS A 30 -3.33 -9.07 5.06
C LYS A 30 -4.03 -9.43 3.75
N THR A 31 -4.72 -10.57 3.74
CA THR A 31 -5.50 -11.00 2.58
C THR A 31 -6.52 -9.92 2.18
N SER A 32 -7.11 -9.27 3.17
CA SER A 32 -8.08 -8.20 2.96
C SER A 32 -7.53 -6.99 2.24
N CYS A 33 -6.20 -6.83 2.19
CA CYS A 33 -5.57 -5.69 1.51
C CYS A 33 -5.64 -5.81 -0.01
N GLN A 34 -5.73 -7.04 -0.53
CA GLN A 34 -5.89 -7.31 -1.97
C GLN A 34 -4.81 -6.65 -2.84
N ILE A 35 -3.56 -6.79 -2.41
CA ILE A 35 -2.44 -6.09 -3.07
C ILE A 35 -2.29 -6.53 -4.53
N ASN A 36 -2.46 -7.83 -4.82
CA ASN A 36 -2.32 -8.31 -6.20
C ASN A 36 -3.37 -7.70 -7.13
N GLU A 37 -4.58 -7.50 -6.64
CA GLU A 37 -5.65 -6.85 -7.39
C GLU A 37 -5.32 -5.38 -7.66
N ILE A 38 -4.73 -4.71 -6.68
CA ILE A 38 -4.32 -3.30 -6.83
C ILE A 38 -3.26 -3.18 -7.93
N ILE A 39 -2.29 -4.09 -7.94
CA ILE A 39 -1.24 -4.12 -8.95
C ILE A 39 -1.83 -4.41 -10.32
N SER A 40 -2.71 -5.41 -10.42
CA SER A 40 -3.33 -5.80 -11.69
C SER A 40 -4.18 -4.70 -12.28
N ALA A 41 -4.82 -3.90 -11.44
CA ALA A 41 -5.65 -2.80 -11.89
C ALA A 41 -4.85 -1.55 -12.27
N GLY A 42 -3.54 -1.55 -12.01
CA GLY A 42 -2.69 -0.41 -12.33
C GLY A 42 -2.79 0.74 -11.33
N HIS A 43 -3.27 0.47 -10.12
CA HIS A 43 -3.44 1.49 -9.08
C HIS A 43 -2.36 1.46 -8.01
N ALA A 44 -1.36 0.57 -8.14
CA ALA A 44 -0.32 0.43 -7.13
C ALA A 44 0.81 1.44 -7.35
N VAL A 45 1.19 2.14 -6.29
CA VAL A 45 2.35 3.04 -6.31
C VAL A 45 3.24 2.73 -5.11
N PRO A 46 4.58 2.78 -5.27
CA PRO A 46 5.49 2.48 -4.18
C PRO A 46 5.71 3.68 -3.26
N PHE A 47 5.82 3.41 -1.96
CA PHE A 47 6.23 4.41 -1.00
C PHE A 47 7.27 3.80 -0.06
N ASP A 48 8.31 4.57 0.28
CA ASP A 48 9.36 4.11 1.19
C ASP A 48 8.97 4.30 2.66
N ASP A 49 8.09 5.26 2.94
CA ASP A 49 7.63 5.51 4.30
C ASP A 49 6.18 6.01 4.30
N LEU A 50 5.56 5.96 5.48
CA LEU A 50 4.16 6.38 5.64
C LEU A 50 3.99 7.88 5.47
N GLU A 51 4.98 8.66 5.85
CA GLU A 51 4.88 10.12 5.76
C GLU A 51 4.73 10.54 4.30
N THR A 52 5.53 9.95 3.40
CA THR A 52 5.43 10.24 1.98
C THR A 52 4.07 9.88 1.43
N ALA A 53 3.54 8.72 1.82
CA ALA A 53 2.22 8.27 1.38
C ALA A 53 1.12 9.22 1.87
N ARG A 54 1.20 9.67 3.10
CA ARG A 54 0.21 10.58 3.67
C ARG A 54 0.26 11.95 3.02
N LYS A 55 1.45 12.44 2.69
CA LYS A 55 1.61 13.69 1.94
C LYS A 55 1.00 13.60 0.55
N ALA A 56 0.98 12.39 -0.03
CA ALA A 56 0.35 12.15 -1.31
C ALA A 56 -1.17 11.95 -1.20
N GLY A 57 -1.74 12.07 0.01
CA GLY A 57 -3.17 11.98 0.22
C GLY A 57 -3.70 10.61 0.58
N HIS A 58 -2.81 9.65 0.86
CA HIS A 58 -3.23 8.28 1.22
C HIS A 58 -3.47 8.16 2.72
N ASP A 59 -4.54 7.44 3.10
CA ASP A 59 -4.84 7.11 4.49
C ASP A 59 -4.30 5.71 4.81
N ASN A 60 -4.12 5.41 6.10
CA ASN A 60 -3.62 4.10 6.52
C ASN A 60 -4.67 3.02 6.28
N CYS A 61 -4.23 1.86 5.77
CA CYS A 61 -5.11 0.70 5.69
C CYS A 61 -5.47 0.23 7.10
N ALA A 62 -6.76 0.04 7.35
CA ALA A 62 -7.23 -0.37 8.68
C ALA A 62 -6.77 -1.78 9.06
N TYR A 63 -6.47 -2.63 8.08
CA TYR A 63 -6.15 -4.04 8.32
C TYR A 63 -4.67 -4.30 8.56
N CYS A 64 -3.78 -3.63 7.85
CA CYS A 64 -2.35 -3.92 7.95
C CYS A 64 -1.54 -2.84 8.66
N ILE A 65 -2.06 -1.62 8.77
CA ILE A 65 -1.37 -0.53 9.47
C ILE A 65 -2.14 -0.12 10.71
N GLY A 66 -3.46 0.05 10.57
CA GLY A 66 -4.29 0.56 11.64
C GLY A 66 -4.26 2.08 11.71
N GLY A 67 -5.07 2.63 12.60
CA GLY A 67 -5.16 4.08 12.75
C GLY A 67 -5.80 4.78 11.58
N SER A 68 -6.60 4.07 10.80
CA SER A 68 -7.32 4.65 9.67
C SER A 68 -8.31 5.69 10.16
N THR A 69 -8.45 6.78 9.39
CA THR A 69 -9.44 7.82 9.67
C THR A 69 -10.75 7.59 8.93
N ARG A 70 -10.82 6.49 8.19
CA ARG A 70 -12.02 6.15 7.41
C ARG A 70 -12.90 5.14 8.09
#